data_3973dc10493b223c597377efa61a25fc
#
_entry.id   3973dc10493b223c597377efa61a25fc
#
_cell.length_a   1.000
_cell.length_b   1.000
_cell.length_c   1.000
_cell.angle_alpha   90.00
_cell.angle_beta   90.00
_cell.angle_gamma   90.00
#
_symmetry.space_group_name_H-M   'P 1'
#
loop_
_entity.id
_entity.type
_entity.pdbx_description
1 polymer ?
#
loop_
_entity_poly.entity_id
_entity_poly.type
_entity_poly.pdbx_seq_one_letter_code
_entity_poly.pdbx_strand_id
1 'polypeptide(L)'
;MKRYIIFFLLICANSVFAQVIPDSVDLRNNSYCAVFENNTPARNKYQIAKKWFATNLQNYRDIIVSEDARRCKIVLKPLVLYKADNYSKCYLATLLTFECDNKQFSVKFDNVKRRAAFTTMANVESADTIYQQSKLTTDIEIGKYRRYMALKAKHAPTAEELKEIRSFAFFDNYTEDALRKENMVYYHELQNIVAEIVNKLKLTLEE
;
A
#
# COMPACT_ATOMS: atom_id res chain seq x y z
N MET A 1 -54.96 -19.25 26.57
CA MET A 1 -53.99 -18.19 26.44
C MET A 1 -52.75 -18.75 25.68
N LYS A 2 -52.62 -18.40 24.40
CA LYS A 2 -51.46 -18.83 23.55
C LYS A 2 -50.40 -17.74 23.61
N ARG A 3 -49.23 -18.05 24.20
CA ARG A 3 -48.07 -17.19 24.22
C ARG A 3 -47.38 -17.27 22.87
N TYR A 4 -47.41 -16.22 22.08
CA TYR A 4 -46.59 -16.07 20.88
C TYR A 4 -45.19 -15.61 21.32
N ILE A 5 -44.21 -16.50 21.17
CA ILE A 5 -42.79 -16.17 21.28
C ILE A 5 -42.41 -15.58 19.93
N ILE A 6 -42.25 -14.25 19.90
CA ILE A 6 -41.67 -13.54 18.76
C ILE A 6 -40.16 -13.75 18.83
N PHE A 7 -39.67 -14.61 17.98
CA PHE A 7 -38.24 -14.75 17.71
C PHE A 7 -37.80 -13.53 16.89
N PHE A 8 -37.24 -12.54 17.56
CA PHE A 8 -36.51 -11.46 16.90
C PHE A 8 -35.21 -12.05 16.38
N LEU A 9 -35.21 -12.50 15.13
CA LEU A 9 -34.00 -12.77 14.36
C LEU A 9 -33.29 -11.43 14.15
N LEU A 10 -32.34 -11.12 15.04
CA LEU A 10 -31.31 -10.12 14.80
C LEU A 10 -30.45 -10.65 13.65
N ILE A 11 -30.86 -10.31 12.43
CA ILE A 11 -29.97 -10.38 11.28
C ILE A 11 -28.94 -9.28 11.54
N CYS A 12 -27.84 -9.63 12.19
CA CYS A 12 -26.61 -8.85 12.09
C CYS A 12 -26.23 -8.88 10.60
N ALA A 13 -26.72 -7.91 9.86
CA ALA A 13 -26.15 -7.56 8.60
C ALA A 13 -24.71 -7.13 8.93
N ASN A 14 -23.79 -8.09 8.94
CA ASN A 14 -22.38 -7.81 8.75
C ASN A 14 -22.28 -7.19 7.35
N SER A 15 -22.44 -5.89 7.27
CA SER A 15 -21.96 -5.13 6.15
C SER A 15 -20.46 -5.39 6.13
N VAL A 16 -20.05 -6.35 5.30
CA VAL A 16 -18.65 -6.57 4.96
C VAL A 16 -18.29 -5.33 4.17
N PHE A 17 -17.84 -4.29 4.88
CA PHE A 17 -17.26 -3.12 4.26
C PHE A 17 -16.08 -3.64 3.45
N ALA A 18 -16.22 -3.57 2.13
CA ALA A 18 -15.16 -3.97 1.23
C ALA A 18 -13.94 -3.07 1.50
N GLN A 19 -13.01 -3.57 2.31
CA GLN A 19 -11.74 -2.91 2.54
C GLN A 19 -10.90 -3.03 1.27
N VAL A 20 -10.14 -1.99 0.97
CA VAL A 20 -9.11 -2.08 -0.08
C VAL A 20 -8.03 -3.03 0.44
N ILE A 21 -7.86 -4.14 -0.26
CA ILE A 21 -6.81 -5.11 0.07
C ILE A 21 -5.47 -4.52 -0.41
N PRO A 22 -4.42 -4.49 0.41
CA PRO A 22 -3.12 -3.94 0.00
C PRO A 22 -2.62 -4.49 -1.34
N ASP A 23 -2.78 -5.78 -1.57
CA ASP A 23 -2.35 -6.44 -2.82
C ASP A 23 -3.16 -5.99 -4.05
N SER A 24 -4.34 -5.38 -3.86
CA SER A 24 -5.12 -4.78 -4.95
C SER A 24 -4.63 -3.40 -5.37
N VAL A 25 -3.77 -2.78 -4.57
CA VAL A 25 -3.18 -1.47 -4.84
C VAL A 25 -1.98 -1.65 -5.76
N ASP A 26 -2.20 -1.51 -7.06
CA ASP A 26 -1.12 -1.60 -8.04
C ASP A 26 -0.47 -0.23 -8.25
N LEU A 27 0.81 -0.11 -7.86
CA LEU A 27 1.61 1.11 -7.98
C LEU A 27 2.69 1.04 -9.07
N ARG A 28 2.67 0.01 -9.93
CA ARG A 28 3.69 -0.20 -10.98
C ARG A 28 3.77 0.95 -11.99
N ASN A 29 2.71 1.74 -12.12
CA ASN A 29 2.69 2.95 -12.97
C ASN A 29 2.82 4.24 -12.15
N ASN A 30 3.34 4.17 -10.93
CA ASN A 30 3.42 5.30 -9.99
C ASN A 30 2.08 5.98 -9.69
N SER A 31 0.96 5.32 -9.96
CA SER A 31 -0.38 5.86 -9.73
C SER A 31 -1.34 4.76 -9.29
N TYR A 32 -2.37 5.17 -8.53
CA TYR A 32 -3.48 4.32 -8.13
C TYR A 32 -4.74 5.16 -8.05
N CYS A 33 -5.88 4.60 -8.43
CA CYS A 33 -7.17 5.25 -8.32
C CYS A 33 -8.21 4.28 -7.77
N ALA A 34 -8.88 4.68 -6.70
CA ALA A 34 -10.04 3.98 -6.17
C ALA A 34 -11.30 4.81 -6.38
N VAL A 35 -12.39 4.17 -6.78
CA VAL A 35 -13.71 4.78 -6.96
C VAL A 35 -14.71 4.00 -6.12
N PHE A 36 -15.56 4.72 -5.38
CA PHE A 36 -16.55 4.14 -4.48
C PHE A 36 -17.93 4.76 -4.75
N GLU A 37 -18.94 3.92 -4.83
CA GLU A 37 -20.33 4.38 -4.85
C GLU A 37 -20.71 4.91 -3.47
N ASN A 38 -21.34 6.08 -3.45
CA ASN A 38 -21.83 6.71 -2.23
C ASN A 38 -22.85 7.79 -2.59
N ASN A 39 -24.07 7.65 -2.09
CA ASN A 39 -25.21 8.52 -2.43
C ASN A 39 -25.33 9.76 -1.52
N THR A 40 -24.38 10.00 -0.63
CA THR A 40 -24.32 11.25 0.14
C THR A 40 -24.16 12.44 -0.83
N PRO A 41 -24.82 13.59 -0.60
CA PRO A 41 -24.65 14.76 -1.46
C PRO A 41 -23.18 15.16 -1.61
N ALA A 42 -22.77 15.51 -2.84
CA ALA A 42 -21.37 15.83 -3.17
C ALA A 42 -20.75 16.88 -2.22
N ARG A 43 -21.53 17.93 -1.88
CA ARG A 43 -21.07 18.98 -0.96
C ARG A 43 -20.73 18.44 0.43
N ASN A 44 -21.51 17.49 0.94
CA ASN A 44 -21.28 16.87 2.23
C ASN A 44 -20.02 16.00 2.18
N LYS A 45 -19.88 15.14 1.16
CA LYS A 45 -18.68 14.35 0.94
C LYS A 45 -17.42 15.23 0.89
N TYR A 46 -17.48 16.32 0.15
CA TYR A 46 -16.38 17.29 0.05
C TYR A 46 -15.99 17.86 1.43
N GLN A 47 -16.97 18.27 2.25
CA GLN A 47 -16.71 18.83 3.58
C GLN A 47 -16.12 17.76 4.53
N ILE A 48 -16.67 16.55 4.50
CA ILE A 48 -16.18 15.42 5.29
C ILE A 48 -14.74 15.10 4.91
N ALA A 49 -14.45 14.94 3.62
CA ALA A 49 -13.10 14.67 3.13
C ALA A 49 -12.12 15.79 3.48
N LYS A 50 -12.52 17.05 3.31
CA LYS A 50 -11.70 18.21 3.69
C LYS A 50 -11.35 18.19 5.19
N LYS A 51 -12.32 17.94 6.05
CA LYS A 51 -12.11 17.81 7.49
C LYS A 51 -11.18 16.64 7.81
N TRP A 52 -11.40 15.50 7.16
CA TRP A 52 -10.55 14.32 7.34
C TRP A 52 -9.10 14.60 6.97
N PHE A 53 -8.83 15.21 5.81
CA PHE A 53 -7.48 15.59 5.39
C PHE A 53 -6.83 16.56 6.37
N ALA A 54 -7.58 17.56 6.82
CA ALA A 54 -7.08 18.56 7.78
C ALA A 54 -6.73 17.94 9.15
N THR A 55 -7.40 16.87 9.53
CA THR A 55 -7.17 16.18 10.81
C THR A 55 -6.06 15.14 10.72
N ASN A 56 -5.97 14.42 9.61
CA ASN A 56 -5.10 13.24 9.48
C ASN A 56 -3.79 13.49 8.71
N LEU A 57 -3.71 14.57 7.93
CA LEU A 57 -2.49 14.94 7.23
C LEU A 57 -1.81 16.13 7.90
N GLN A 58 -0.52 15.99 8.19
CA GLN A 58 0.27 17.05 8.81
C GLN A 58 0.38 18.25 7.88
N ASN A 59 0.33 19.45 8.47
CA ASN A 59 0.50 20.72 7.75
C ASN A 59 -0.45 20.88 6.56
N TYR A 60 -1.73 20.55 6.75
CA TYR A 60 -2.73 20.55 5.68
C TYR A 60 -2.70 21.79 4.80
N ARG A 61 -2.52 22.99 5.37
CA ARG A 61 -2.46 24.25 4.62
C ARG A 61 -1.28 24.32 3.64
N ASP A 62 -0.15 23.73 4.02
CA ASP A 62 1.09 23.80 3.23
C ASP A 62 1.10 22.76 2.09
N ILE A 63 0.30 21.71 2.20
CA ILE A 63 0.24 20.62 1.21
C ILE A 63 -0.88 20.81 0.17
N ILE A 64 -1.79 21.78 0.36
CA ILE A 64 -2.85 22.07 -0.60
C ILE A 64 -2.24 22.61 -1.90
N VAL A 65 -2.57 21.94 -3.01
CA VAL A 65 -2.27 22.41 -4.37
C VAL A 65 -3.46 23.21 -4.92
N SER A 66 -4.67 22.67 -4.75
CA SER A 66 -5.91 23.34 -5.12
C SER A 66 -7.11 22.79 -4.37
N GLU A 67 -8.08 23.65 -4.11
CA GLU A 67 -9.41 23.31 -3.61
C GLU A 67 -10.46 23.97 -4.51
N ASP A 68 -11.38 23.17 -5.04
CA ASP A 68 -12.51 23.66 -5.82
C ASP A 68 -13.82 23.10 -5.22
N ALA A 69 -14.44 23.91 -4.37
CA ALA A 69 -15.69 23.55 -3.71
C ALA A 69 -16.89 23.43 -4.69
N ARG A 70 -16.82 24.08 -5.87
CA ARG A 70 -17.90 23.96 -6.88
C ARG A 70 -17.83 22.64 -7.60
N ARG A 71 -16.61 22.15 -7.88
CA ARG A 71 -16.34 20.85 -8.51
C ARG A 71 -16.18 19.72 -7.48
N CYS A 72 -16.28 20.04 -6.18
CA CYS A 72 -16.05 19.08 -5.10
C CYS A 72 -14.72 18.31 -5.25
N LYS A 73 -13.64 19.07 -5.52
CA LYS A 73 -12.31 18.53 -5.80
C LYS A 73 -11.26 19.14 -4.86
N ILE A 74 -10.38 18.28 -4.34
CA ILE A 74 -9.23 18.66 -3.50
C ILE A 74 -8.00 18.00 -4.08
N VAL A 75 -6.92 18.76 -4.26
CA VAL A 75 -5.62 18.25 -4.71
C VAL A 75 -4.56 18.62 -3.68
N LEU A 76 -3.83 17.63 -3.20
CA LEU A 76 -2.85 17.73 -2.13
C LEU A 76 -1.50 17.14 -2.58
N LYS A 77 -0.40 17.63 -1.98
CA LYS A 77 0.93 17.00 -2.03
C LYS A 77 1.37 16.56 -0.63
N PRO A 78 0.78 15.52 -0.06
CA PRO A 78 1.14 15.07 1.27
C PRO A 78 2.51 14.42 1.29
N LEU A 79 3.14 14.54 2.46
CA LEU A 79 4.30 13.75 2.86
C LEU A 79 3.90 12.96 4.11
N VAL A 80 3.51 11.71 3.92
CA VAL A 80 2.96 10.87 5.00
C VAL A 80 4.08 10.02 5.59
N LEU A 81 4.41 10.26 6.86
CA LEU A 81 5.33 9.41 7.61
C LEU A 81 4.66 8.06 7.89
N TYR A 82 5.24 6.96 7.43
CA TYR A 82 4.71 5.62 7.67
C TYR A 82 5.68 4.69 8.40
N LYS A 83 6.95 5.06 8.46
CA LYS A 83 7.96 4.33 9.23
C LYS A 83 8.94 5.30 9.86
N ALA A 84 9.20 5.12 11.14
CA ALA A 84 10.24 5.83 11.85
C ALA A 84 10.90 4.85 12.82
N ASP A 85 12.20 4.69 12.69
CA ASP A 85 13.04 3.97 13.64
C ASP A 85 14.23 4.85 14.07
N ASN A 86 15.13 4.32 14.87
CA ASN A 86 16.28 5.08 15.38
C ASN A 86 17.27 5.53 14.28
N TYR A 87 17.15 4.98 13.07
CA TYR A 87 18.11 5.18 11.97
C TYR A 87 17.49 5.77 10.72
N SER A 88 16.18 5.60 10.50
CA SER A 88 15.53 6.04 9.28
C SER A 88 14.09 6.52 9.50
N LYS A 89 13.67 7.46 8.64
CA LYS A 89 12.28 7.87 8.48
C LYS A 89 11.88 7.63 7.04
N CYS A 90 10.75 6.95 6.83
CA CYS A 90 10.21 6.68 5.52
C CYS A 90 8.86 7.37 5.34
N TYR A 91 8.72 8.06 4.21
CA TYR A 91 7.54 8.84 3.86
C TYR A 91 6.99 8.40 2.52
N LEU A 92 5.66 8.36 2.43
CA LEU A 92 4.95 8.38 1.15
C LEU A 92 4.88 9.84 0.68
N ALA A 93 5.40 10.11 -0.52
CA ALA A 93 5.22 11.37 -1.22
C ALA A 93 4.38 11.12 -2.48
N THR A 94 3.34 11.91 -2.71
CA THR A 94 2.40 11.70 -3.84
C THR A 94 1.66 12.99 -4.17
N LEU A 95 1.01 13.03 -5.33
CA LEU A 95 -0.07 13.95 -5.62
C LEU A 95 -1.38 13.20 -5.35
N LEU A 96 -2.10 13.58 -4.30
CA LEU A 96 -3.39 13.00 -3.94
C LEU A 96 -4.51 13.89 -4.45
N THR A 97 -5.43 13.32 -5.23
CA THR A 97 -6.64 13.98 -5.71
C THR A 97 -7.86 13.28 -5.14
N PHE A 98 -8.70 14.03 -4.45
CA PHE A 98 -10.06 13.64 -4.09
C PHE A 98 -11.04 14.37 -4.98
N GLU A 99 -12.02 13.64 -5.51
CA GLU A 99 -13.09 14.19 -6.34
C GLU A 99 -14.38 13.44 -6.07
N CYS A 100 -15.50 14.16 -5.99
CA CYS A 100 -16.79 13.52 -5.74
C CYS A 100 -17.94 14.21 -6.46
N ASP A 101 -18.98 13.41 -6.77
CA ASP A 101 -20.30 13.85 -7.23
C ASP A 101 -21.40 13.28 -6.30
N ASN A 102 -22.66 13.34 -6.69
CA ASN A 102 -23.77 12.86 -5.86
C ASN A 102 -23.89 11.32 -5.79
N LYS A 103 -23.16 10.58 -6.63
CA LYS A 103 -23.26 9.12 -6.72
C LYS A 103 -22.02 8.40 -6.25
N GLN A 104 -20.86 9.06 -6.36
CA GLN A 104 -19.58 8.43 -6.10
C GLN A 104 -18.54 9.42 -5.59
N PHE A 105 -17.44 8.88 -5.10
CA PHE A 105 -16.20 9.62 -4.90
C PHE A 105 -15.01 8.81 -5.38
N SER A 106 -13.94 9.50 -5.71
CA SER A 106 -12.67 8.89 -6.10
C SER A 106 -11.52 9.45 -5.29
N VAL A 107 -10.53 8.59 -5.05
CA VAL A 107 -9.26 8.94 -4.43
C VAL A 107 -8.16 8.48 -5.38
N LYS A 108 -7.41 9.43 -5.93
CA LYS A 108 -6.34 9.17 -6.88
C LYS A 108 -5.01 9.57 -6.29
N PHE A 109 -4.03 8.69 -6.42
CA PHE A 109 -2.62 8.93 -6.09
C PHE A 109 -1.83 8.96 -7.40
N ASP A 110 -1.13 10.04 -7.65
CA ASP A 110 -0.24 10.18 -8.80
C ASP A 110 1.18 10.44 -8.32
N ASN A 111 2.16 10.03 -9.11
CA ASN A 111 3.57 10.25 -8.81
C ASN A 111 3.98 9.71 -7.43
N VAL A 112 3.54 8.48 -7.15
CA VAL A 112 3.79 7.81 -5.87
C VAL A 112 5.28 7.52 -5.72
N LYS A 113 5.86 8.00 -4.60
CA LYS A 113 7.28 7.89 -4.29
C LYS A 113 7.48 7.50 -2.83
N ARG A 114 8.50 6.70 -2.59
CA ARG A 114 9.11 6.51 -1.27
C ARG A 114 10.19 7.57 -1.09
N ARG A 115 10.15 8.26 0.03
CA ARG A 115 11.23 9.14 0.46
C ARG A 115 11.81 8.60 1.76
N ALA A 116 13.03 8.09 1.71
CA ALA A 116 13.79 7.70 2.89
C ALA A 116 14.72 8.86 3.28
N ALA A 117 14.63 9.30 4.54
CA ALA A 117 15.53 10.30 5.09
C ALA A 117 16.47 9.62 6.07
N PHE A 118 17.73 9.50 5.71
CA PHE A 118 18.82 9.23 6.63
C PHE A 118 19.36 10.58 7.14
N THR A 119 20.10 10.56 8.23
CA THR A 119 20.58 11.79 8.90
C THR A 119 21.32 12.78 7.99
N THR A 120 21.79 12.37 6.81
CA THR A 120 22.57 13.22 5.90
C THR A 120 22.05 13.27 4.45
N MET A 121 21.17 12.35 4.00
CA MET A 121 20.67 12.29 2.62
C MET A 121 19.22 11.85 2.56
N ALA A 122 18.46 12.43 1.61
CA ALA A 122 17.12 11.99 1.28
C ALA A 122 17.15 11.22 -0.04
N ASN A 123 16.87 9.91 0.01
CA ASN A 123 16.61 9.13 -1.20
C ASN A 123 15.13 9.20 -1.56
N VAL A 124 14.88 9.53 -2.81
CA VAL A 124 13.52 9.58 -3.39
C VAL A 124 13.45 8.59 -4.53
N GLU A 125 12.63 7.56 -4.37
CA GLU A 125 12.46 6.49 -5.34
C GLU A 125 10.99 6.40 -5.75
N SER A 126 10.72 6.25 -7.05
CA SER A 126 9.35 6.03 -7.52
C SER A 126 8.88 4.61 -7.19
N ALA A 127 7.58 4.43 -7.04
CA ALA A 127 7.00 3.10 -6.77
C ALA A 127 7.33 2.10 -7.88
N ASP A 128 7.34 2.55 -9.15
CA ASP A 128 7.77 1.72 -10.28
C ASP A 128 9.24 1.31 -10.16
N THR A 129 10.15 2.27 -9.88
CA THR A 129 11.58 1.96 -9.69
C THR A 129 11.77 0.92 -8.58
N ILE A 130 11.11 1.09 -7.44
CA ILE A 130 11.16 0.14 -6.33
C ILE A 130 10.68 -1.24 -6.78
N TYR A 131 9.55 -1.30 -7.50
CA TYR A 131 9.00 -2.56 -8.02
C TYR A 131 9.98 -3.26 -8.96
N GLN A 132 10.52 -2.54 -9.96
CA GLN A 132 11.43 -3.13 -10.96
C GLN A 132 12.72 -3.63 -10.32
N GLN A 133 13.32 -2.86 -9.41
CA GLN A 133 14.52 -3.27 -8.69
C GLN A 133 14.25 -4.48 -7.80
N SER A 134 13.17 -4.47 -7.03
CA SER A 134 12.77 -5.58 -6.18
C SER A 134 12.50 -6.85 -6.98
N LYS A 135 11.82 -6.73 -8.13
CA LYS A 135 11.57 -7.85 -9.03
C LYS A 135 12.88 -8.43 -9.57
N LEU A 136 13.78 -7.57 -10.09
CA LEU A 136 15.07 -8.01 -10.62
C LEU A 136 15.89 -8.75 -9.55
N THR A 137 15.98 -8.19 -8.34
CA THR A 137 16.67 -8.82 -7.21
C THR A 137 16.05 -10.18 -6.88
N THR A 138 14.72 -10.24 -6.82
CA THR A 138 13.97 -11.47 -6.58
C THR A 138 14.27 -12.55 -7.63
N ASP A 139 14.24 -12.20 -8.90
CA ASP A 139 14.48 -13.15 -10.00
C ASP A 139 15.93 -13.70 -9.95
N ILE A 140 16.91 -12.84 -9.63
CA ILE A 140 18.30 -13.26 -9.45
C ILE A 140 18.46 -14.21 -8.27
N GLU A 141 17.88 -13.88 -7.12
CA GLU A 141 18.02 -14.69 -5.90
C GLU A 141 17.28 -16.02 -6.01
N ILE A 142 16.10 -16.05 -6.59
CA ILE A 142 15.37 -17.29 -6.88
C ILE A 142 16.18 -18.16 -7.86
N GLY A 143 16.81 -17.57 -8.87
CA GLY A 143 17.71 -18.29 -9.77
C GLY A 143 18.87 -18.97 -9.01
N LYS A 144 19.52 -18.25 -8.11
CA LYS A 144 20.58 -18.79 -7.23
C LYS A 144 20.05 -19.88 -6.30
N TYR A 145 18.91 -19.65 -5.67
CA TYR A 145 18.25 -20.62 -4.80
C TYR A 145 17.93 -21.93 -5.52
N ARG A 146 17.31 -21.86 -6.69
CA ARG A 146 17.00 -23.05 -7.51
C ARG A 146 18.26 -23.81 -7.92
N ARG A 147 19.32 -23.09 -8.31
CA ARG A 147 20.62 -23.69 -8.59
C ARG A 147 21.19 -24.37 -7.36
N TYR A 148 21.17 -23.73 -6.20
CA TYR A 148 21.59 -24.32 -4.93
C TYR A 148 20.85 -25.61 -4.62
N MET A 149 19.51 -25.61 -4.72
CA MET A 149 18.69 -26.81 -4.46
C MET A 149 19.00 -27.93 -5.47
N ALA A 150 19.20 -27.61 -6.74
CA ALA A 150 19.57 -28.59 -7.75
C ALA A 150 20.96 -29.22 -7.49
N LEU A 151 21.95 -28.41 -7.07
CA LEU A 151 23.28 -28.91 -6.71
C LEU A 151 23.24 -29.80 -5.48
N LYS A 152 22.47 -29.40 -4.46
CA LYS A 152 22.31 -30.14 -3.21
C LYS A 152 21.64 -31.51 -3.42
N ALA A 153 20.77 -31.61 -4.44
CA ALA A 153 20.11 -32.87 -4.80
C ALA A 153 21.00 -33.84 -5.63
N LYS A 154 22.19 -33.42 -6.08
CA LYS A 154 23.09 -34.29 -6.84
C LYS A 154 23.70 -35.39 -5.96
N HIS A 155 23.75 -36.60 -6.50
CA HIS A 155 24.30 -37.77 -5.79
C HIS A 155 25.84 -37.75 -5.64
N ALA A 156 26.54 -37.08 -6.57
CA ALA A 156 28.01 -36.94 -6.59
C ALA A 156 28.41 -35.54 -7.14
N PRO A 157 28.35 -34.50 -6.32
CA PRO A 157 28.79 -33.18 -6.74
C PRO A 157 30.32 -33.10 -6.87
N THR A 158 30.79 -32.34 -7.86
CA THR A 158 32.23 -32.08 -8.04
C THR A 158 32.78 -31.20 -6.88
N ALA A 159 34.12 -31.08 -6.81
CA ALA A 159 34.75 -30.23 -5.80
C ALA A 159 34.35 -28.75 -5.93
N GLU A 160 34.18 -28.26 -7.17
CA GLU A 160 33.71 -26.91 -7.46
C GLU A 160 32.24 -26.71 -7.05
N GLU A 161 31.37 -27.68 -7.35
CA GLU A 161 29.98 -27.67 -6.93
C GLU A 161 29.83 -27.73 -5.42
N LEU A 162 30.66 -28.48 -4.71
CA LEU A 162 30.70 -28.48 -3.25
C LEU A 162 31.09 -27.12 -2.67
N LYS A 163 32.02 -26.41 -3.32
CA LYS A 163 32.39 -25.04 -2.93
C LYS A 163 31.22 -24.08 -3.14
N GLU A 164 30.50 -24.22 -4.28
CA GLU A 164 29.32 -23.42 -4.57
C GLU A 164 28.18 -23.70 -3.56
N ILE A 165 27.90 -24.96 -3.25
CA ILE A 165 26.92 -25.35 -2.22
C ILE A 165 27.25 -24.68 -0.86
N ARG A 166 28.52 -24.69 -0.45
CA ARG A 166 28.92 -24.04 0.81
C ARG A 166 28.72 -22.53 0.78
N SER A 167 28.96 -21.87 -0.35
CA SER A 167 28.78 -20.42 -0.48
C SER A 167 27.32 -19.99 -0.42
N PHE A 168 26.39 -20.88 -0.73
CA PHE A 168 24.95 -20.63 -0.74
C PHE A 168 24.19 -21.31 0.42
N ALA A 169 24.90 -21.85 1.41
CA ALA A 169 24.28 -22.56 2.54
C ALA A 169 23.26 -21.73 3.33
N PHE A 170 23.33 -20.40 3.26
CA PHE A 170 22.34 -19.50 3.88
C PHE A 170 20.93 -19.72 3.30
N PHE A 171 20.80 -20.25 2.08
CA PHE A 171 19.50 -20.57 1.49
C PHE A 171 18.78 -21.74 2.15
N ASP A 172 19.42 -22.51 3.04
CA ASP A 172 18.77 -23.61 3.76
C ASP A 172 17.54 -23.17 4.57
N ASN A 173 17.52 -21.90 4.98
CA ASN A 173 16.43 -21.33 5.77
C ASN A 173 15.40 -20.57 4.92
N TYR A 174 15.52 -20.62 3.59
CA TYR A 174 14.64 -19.88 2.69
C TYR A 174 13.71 -20.78 1.88
N THR A 175 12.61 -20.20 1.46
CA THR A 175 11.75 -20.69 0.39
C THR A 175 11.67 -19.62 -0.70
N GLU A 176 11.22 -19.97 -1.90
CA GLU A 176 11.00 -18.98 -2.95
C GLU A 176 10.03 -17.88 -2.51
N ASP A 177 8.98 -18.25 -1.77
CA ASP A 177 7.98 -17.29 -1.28
C ASP A 177 8.56 -16.34 -0.22
N ALA A 178 9.44 -16.85 0.66
CA ALA A 178 10.15 -16.01 1.62
C ALA A 178 11.04 -14.98 0.92
N LEU A 179 11.82 -15.40 -0.09
CA LEU A 179 12.66 -14.51 -0.89
C LEU A 179 11.83 -13.45 -1.64
N ARG A 180 10.70 -13.84 -2.23
CA ARG A 180 9.77 -12.89 -2.87
C ARG A 180 9.27 -11.86 -1.89
N LYS A 181 8.81 -12.30 -0.73
CA LYS A 181 8.25 -11.42 0.31
C LYS A 181 9.29 -10.44 0.85
N GLU A 182 10.50 -10.91 1.12
CA GLU A 182 11.59 -10.09 1.67
C GLU A 182 12.04 -9.02 0.66
N ASN A 183 12.24 -9.39 -0.61
CA ASN A 183 12.72 -8.47 -1.63
C ASN A 183 11.66 -7.43 -2.05
N MET A 184 10.37 -7.73 -1.87
CA MET A 184 9.26 -6.83 -2.21
C MET A 184 8.81 -5.94 -1.04
N VAL A 185 9.46 -6.01 0.12
CA VAL A 185 9.00 -5.36 1.36
C VAL A 185 8.71 -3.86 1.19
N TYR A 186 9.58 -3.12 0.53
CA TYR A 186 9.39 -1.66 0.35
C TYR A 186 8.23 -1.31 -0.59
N TYR A 187 8.01 -2.14 -1.60
CA TYR A 187 6.86 -1.97 -2.49
C TYR A 187 5.55 -2.25 -1.75
N HIS A 188 5.51 -3.33 -0.97
CA HIS A 188 4.35 -3.66 -0.14
C HIS A 188 4.09 -2.63 0.97
N GLU A 189 5.12 -2.03 1.55
CA GLU A 189 4.96 -0.91 2.49
C GLU A 189 4.20 0.27 1.83
N LEU A 190 4.55 0.63 0.58
CA LEU A 190 3.82 1.68 -0.17
C LEU A 190 2.37 1.28 -0.47
N GLN A 191 2.14 0.05 -0.88
CA GLN A 191 0.78 -0.46 -1.11
C GLN A 191 -0.07 -0.38 0.16
N ASN A 192 0.49 -0.81 1.29
CA ASN A 192 -0.19 -0.81 2.58
C ASN A 192 -0.61 0.60 3.01
N ILE A 193 0.28 1.60 2.91
CA ILE A 193 -0.06 2.96 3.35
C ILE A 193 -1.08 3.62 2.43
N VAL A 194 -1.03 3.37 1.12
CA VAL A 194 -2.06 3.84 0.18
C VAL A 194 -3.41 3.20 0.50
N ALA A 195 -3.45 1.87 0.71
CA ALA A 195 -4.66 1.15 1.11
C ALA A 195 -5.22 1.69 2.44
N GLU A 196 -4.37 1.95 3.42
CA GLU A 196 -4.78 2.50 4.72
C GLU A 196 -5.44 3.87 4.59
N ILE A 197 -4.84 4.78 3.81
CA ILE A 197 -5.41 6.12 3.57
C ILE A 197 -6.78 6.00 2.90
N VAL A 198 -6.89 5.17 1.87
CA VAL A 198 -8.13 4.95 1.11
C VAL A 198 -9.22 4.36 2.01
N ASN A 199 -8.90 3.32 2.80
CA ASN A 199 -9.85 2.67 3.70
C ASN A 199 -10.35 3.63 4.78
N LYS A 200 -9.46 4.37 5.43
CA LYS A 200 -9.83 5.33 6.47
C LYS A 200 -10.74 6.43 5.93
N LEU A 201 -10.41 6.98 4.74
CA LEU A 201 -11.24 8.00 4.12
C LEU A 201 -12.61 7.44 3.69
N LYS A 202 -12.63 6.23 3.11
CA LYS A 202 -13.86 5.53 2.75
C LYS A 202 -14.78 5.36 3.96
N LEU A 203 -14.29 4.77 5.03
CA LEU A 203 -15.06 4.56 6.26
C LEU A 203 -15.65 5.87 6.79
N THR A 204 -14.86 6.95 6.82
CA THR A 204 -15.32 8.27 7.28
C THR A 204 -16.41 8.88 6.39
N LEU A 205 -16.46 8.53 5.11
CA LEU A 205 -17.48 9.02 4.18
C LEU A 205 -18.76 8.14 4.17
N GLU A 206 -18.69 6.96 4.76
CA GLU A 206 -19.82 6.02 4.89
C GLU A 206 -20.53 6.12 6.27
N GLU A 207 -19.92 6.80 7.26
CA GLU A 207 -20.52 7.17 8.55
C GLU A 207 -21.48 8.37 8.40
#